data_8ed187392c163d2e7068ce920d7ca07a
#
_entry.id   8ed187392c163d2e7068ce920d7ca07a
#
_cell.length_a   1.000
_cell.length_b   1.000
_cell.length_c   1.000
_cell.angle_alpha   90.00
_cell.angle_beta   90.00
_cell.angle_gamma   90.00
#
_symmetry.space_group_name_H-M   'P 1'
#
loop_
_entity.id
_entity.type
_entity.pdbx_description
1 polymer ?
#
loop_
_entity_poly.entity_id
_entity_poly.type
_entity_poly.pdbx_seq_one_letter_code
_entity_poly.pdbx_strand_id
1 'polypeptide(L)'
;MESEDSGMETSFSEQEYTASLHLAMKQAERHEREIHRLKNSVTYRLGEHLTASARRPWKLLFLPLTFPYHSFLLGLEKIGMKAPPNSALIGDNSNSNREDCVVLFPTNGVGFGHFTRMYSVAKAIRRHSPSTEVIFFTPMPTLHIPYIEDFPTYHIAGKYKFQNISSTQWNGLIEEQLLMIFETHKPKMFMFDGAYPYRGMLNAIRREPSMKKMWMRRGMFKKGSKIPVDSIQFFDTILHPGDAITTQERGVEHSVEVKHVPPILLVKEEEMLSKEEARSRLGVPQSAEVWYVQLGAGQINDIESEIRLTIDALLEHNSELFIVIGESLLGKRVSFSNERVRILRDYPNAIYFKGFDYSIQAGGYNSFHEMRSSQIPTIFYPNMNTGMDNQFARCKVGEQEGLGLVVEHRTKENILCAIKAVKSIRPPKADYGTDSPDEIEWISSLL
;
A
#
# COMPACT_ATOMS: atom_id res chain seq x y z
N MET A 1 -3.57 27.90 -57.37
CA MET A 1 -3.57 26.70 -56.47
C MET A 1 -2.19 26.59 -55.84
N GLU A 2 -1.78 27.70 -55.17
CA GLU A 2 -0.46 27.85 -54.52
C GLU A 2 -0.62 28.86 -53.36
N SER A 3 -1.34 28.51 -52.28
CA SER A 3 -1.38 29.35 -51.08
C SER A 3 -1.83 28.63 -49.78
N GLU A 4 -1.92 27.30 -49.80
CA GLU A 4 -2.30 26.54 -48.58
C GLU A 4 -1.14 25.82 -47.90
N ASP A 5 0.06 25.76 -48.52
CA ASP A 5 1.20 24.96 -48.02
C ASP A 5 2.10 25.72 -47.04
N SER A 6 2.07 27.07 -47.01
CA SER A 6 2.93 27.86 -46.12
C SER A 6 2.40 28.01 -44.68
N GLY A 7 1.12 27.76 -44.47
CA GLY A 7 0.49 27.86 -43.16
C GLY A 7 0.71 26.63 -42.26
N MET A 8 0.98 25.46 -42.85
CA MET A 8 1.14 24.21 -42.13
C MET A 8 2.58 24.01 -41.60
N GLU A 9 3.59 24.44 -42.32
CA GLU A 9 4.99 24.39 -41.89
C GLU A 9 5.30 25.36 -40.73
N THR A 10 4.68 26.55 -40.73
CA THR A 10 4.87 27.49 -39.61
C THR A 10 4.17 27.05 -38.34
N SER A 11 3.04 26.38 -38.40
CA SER A 11 2.35 25.86 -37.23
C SER A 11 3.08 24.66 -36.59
N PHE A 12 3.71 23.82 -37.40
CA PHE A 12 4.51 22.70 -36.92
C PHE A 12 5.77 23.17 -36.19
N SER A 13 6.49 24.17 -36.69
CA SER A 13 7.69 24.73 -36.05
C SER A 13 7.38 25.47 -34.77
N GLU A 14 6.22 26.11 -34.67
CA GLU A 14 5.78 26.80 -33.44
C GLU A 14 5.40 25.82 -32.33
N GLN A 15 4.77 24.71 -32.68
CA GLN A 15 4.49 23.63 -31.72
C GLN A 15 5.76 22.91 -31.24
N GLU A 16 6.71 22.63 -32.10
CA GLU A 16 8.02 22.07 -31.74
C GLU A 16 8.83 23.02 -30.85
N TYR A 17 8.83 24.30 -31.16
CA TYR A 17 9.48 25.32 -30.35
C TYR A 17 8.84 25.44 -28.96
N THR A 18 7.53 25.44 -28.88
CA THR A 18 6.77 25.48 -27.63
C THR A 18 7.03 24.22 -26.79
N ALA A 19 7.07 23.04 -27.41
CA ALA A 19 7.39 21.79 -26.74
C ALA A 19 8.85 21.76 -26.22
N SER A 20 9.81 22.25 -27.01
CA SER A 20 11.22 22.32 -26.61
C SER A 20 11.44 23.35 -25.47
N LEU A 21 10.75 24.48 -25.54
CA LEU A 21 10.78 25.50 -24.48
C LEU A 21 10.21 24.94 -23.16
N HIS A 22 9.08 24.25 -23.24
CA HIS A 22 8.47 23.60 -22.08
C HIS A 22 9.38 22.51 -21.48
N LEU A 23 10.07 21.75 -22.33
CA LEU A 23 11.06 20.76 -21.88
C LEU A 23 12.25 21.42 -21.18
N ALA A 24 12.76 22.51 -21.75
CA ALA A 24 13.87 23.29 -21.17
C ALA A 24 13.48 23.92 -19.84
N MET A 25 12.28 24.47 -19.72
CA MET A 25 11.75 24.99 -18.45
C MET A 25 11.64 23.90 -17.39
N LYS A 26 11.13 22.72 -17.73
CA LYS A 26 11.10 21.58 -16.83
C LYS A 26 12.48 21.10 -16.40
N GLN A 27 13.45 21.11 -17.30
CA GLN A 27 14.84 20.81 -16.96
C GLN A 27 15.45 21.84 -16.01
N ALA A 28 15.21 23.11 -16.25
CA ALA A 28 15.65 24.19 -15.36
C ALA A 28 15.06 24.04 -13.94
N GLU A 29 13.76 23.77 -13.84
CA GLU A 29 13.11 23.49 -12.56
C GLU A 29 13.67 22.24 -11.87
N ARG A 30 14.06 21.20 -12.62
CA ARG A 30 14.73 20.01 -12.05
C ARG A 30 16.06 20.38 -11.41
N HIS A 31 16.89 21.12 -12.13
CA HIS A 31 18.21 21.54 -11.64
C HIS A 31 18.07 22.44 -10.41
N GLU A 32 17.10 23.34 -10.42
CA GLU A 32 16.83 24.21 -9.29
C GLU A 32 16.41 23.39 -8.05
N ARG A 33 15.55 22.38 -8.22
CA ARG A 33 15.17 21.44 -7.17
C ARG A 33 16.33 20.61 -6.63
N GLU A 34 17.22 20.14 -7.52
CA GLU A 34 18.42 19.40 -7.11
C GLU A 34 19.38 20.30 -6.31
N ILE A 35 19.60 21.53 -6.77
CA ILE A 35 20.41 22.52 -6.08
C ILE A 35 19.81 22.81 -4.69
N HIS A 36 18.50 22.99 -4.61
CA HIS A 36 17.83 23.23 -3.34
C HIS A 36 17.95 22.02 -2.40
N ARG A 37 17.77 20.80 -2.92
CA ARG A 37 17.95 19.56 -2.14
C ARG A 37 19.38 19.40 -1.65
N LEU A 38 20.37 19.70 -2.49
CA LEU A 38 21.77 19.65 -2.12
C LEU A 38 22.08 20.69 -1.03
N LYS A 39 21.61 21.92 -1.17
CA LYS A 39 21.78 23.01 -0.18
C LYS A 39 21.13 22.66 1.17
N ASN A 40 20.02 21.94 1.18
CA ASN A 40 19.33 21.51 2.40
C ASN A 40 19.86 20.21 2.98
N SER A 41 20.77 19.52 2.29
CA SER A 41 21.38 18.29 2.82
C SER A 41 22.23 18.59 4.05
N VAL A 42 22.25 17.66 5.01
CA VAL A 42 23.07 17.76 6.24
C VAL A 42 24.54 17.99 5.88
N THR A 43 25.05 17.27 4.90
CA THR A 43 26.44 17.34 4.45
C THR A 43 26.79 18.73 3.92
N TYR A 44 25.92 19.29 3.07
CA TYR A 44 26.14 20.63 2.50
C TYR A 44 26.09 21.71 3.59
N ARG A 45 25.09 21.69 4.46
CA ARG A 45 24.89 22.67 5.52
C ARG A 45 26.02 22.65 6.56
N LEU A 46 26.55 21.47 6.91
CA LEU A 46 27.74 21.34 7.74
C LEU A 46 28.98 21.83 7.03
N GLY A 47 29.15 21.48 5.75
CA GLY A 47 30.25 21.96 4.92
C GLY A 47 30.23 23.50 4.74
N GLU A 48 29.06 24.08 4.53
CA GLU A 48 28.87 25.53 4.44
C GLU A 48 29.23 26.21 5.76
N HIS A 49 28.82 25.68 6.90
CA HIS A 49 29.17 26.20 8.22
C HIS A 49 30.69 26.21 8.44
N LEU A 50 31.38 25.12 8.06
CA LEU A 50 32.83 25.01 8.15
C LEU A 50 33.53 26.02 7.22
N THR A 51 33.11 26.05 5.95
CA THR A 51 33.74 26.98 4.95
C THR A 51 33.46 28.46 5.25
N ALA A 52 32.25 28.78 5.74
CA ALA A 52 31.94 30.15 6.18
C ALA A 52 32.76 30.56 7.41
N SER A 53 33.07 29.62 8.30
CA SER A 53 33.95 29.87 9.45
C SER A 53 35.40 30.02 9.01
N ALA A 54 35.87 29.23 8.06
CA ALA A 54 37.22 29.35 7.50
C ALA A 54 37.46 30.69 6.75
N ARG A 55 36.44 31.20 6.05
CA ARG A 55 36.52 32.51 5.34
C ARG A 55 36.58 33.73 6.28
N ARG A 56 36.24 33.57 7.56
CA ARG A 56 36.22 34.62 8.57
C ARG A 56 37.01 34.17 9.81
N PRO A 57 38.32 34.48 9.90
CA PRO A 57 39.21 33.87 10.92
C PRO A 57 38.72 34.01 12.36
N TRP A 58 38.01 35.08 12.69
CA TRP A 58 37.45 35.28 14.02
C TRP A 58 36.34 34.27 14.36
N LYS A 59 35.63 33.72 13.35
CA LYS A 59 34.62 32.69 13.57
C LYS A 59 35.21 31.30 13.88
N LEU A 60 36.49 31.06 13.53
CA LEU A 60 37.18 29.83 13.87
C LEU A 60 37.32 29.65 15.39
N LEU A 61 37.46 30.76 16.13
CA LEU A 61 37.52 30.72 17.60
C LEU A 61 36.20 30.14 18.22
N PHE A 62 35.08 30.35 17.57
CA PHE A 62 33.76 29.87 18.04
C PHE A 62 33.36 28.53 17.45
N LEU A 63 34.11 27.98 16.50
CA LEU A 63 33.79 26.74 15.80
C LEU A 63 33.62 25.54 16.74
N PRO A 64 34.44 25.38 17.81
CA PRO A 64 34.27 24.29 18.76
C PRO A 64 32.90 24.26 19.48
N LEU A 65 32.26 25.42 19.61
CA LEU A 65 30.93 25.57 20.22
C LEU A 65 29.80 25.51 19.17
N THR A 66 30.02 26.19 18.02
CA THR A 66 28.94 26.32 17.02
C THR A 66 28.77 25.07 16.17
N PHE A 67 29.83 24.29 15.93
CA PHE A 67 29.74 23.08 15.12
C PHE A 67 28.93 21.96 15.82
N PRO A 68 29.16 21.61 17.10
CA PRO A 68 28.32 20.64 17.81
C PRO A 68 26.86 21.11 17.93
N TYR A 69 26.65 22.40 18.21
CA TYR A 69 25.30 22.97 18.29
C TYR A 69 24.57 22.87 16.96
N HIS A 70 25.24 23.20 15.85
CA HIS A 70 24.65 23.09 14.51
C HIS A 70 24.38 21.64 14.12
N SER A 71 25.27 20.72 14.45
CA SER A 71 25.11 19.29 14.26
C SER A 71 23.93 18.73 15.08
N PHE A 72 23.76 19.21 16.30
CA PHE A 72 22.63 18.84 17.15
C PHE A 72 21.30 19.31 16.54
N LEU A 73 21.22 20.56 16.08
CA LEU A 73 20.02 21.08 15.43
C LEU A 73 19.64 20.29 14.16
N LEU A 74 20.64 19.91 13.34
CA LEU A 74 20.42 19.05 12.16
C LEU A 74 20.00 17.63 12.56
N GLY A 75 20.48 17.14 13.69
CA GLY A 75 20.02 15.89 14.30
C GLY A 75 18.54 15.96 14.68
N LEU A 76 18.11 17.03 15.34
CA LEU A 76 16.69 17.26 15.69
C LEU A 76 15.80 17.35 14.45
N GLU A 77 16.27 17.98 13.38
CA GLU A 77 15.55 18.01 12.10
C GLU A 77 15.40 16.60 11.49
N LYS A 78 16.44 15.78 11.59
CA LYS A 78 16.45 14.42 11.05
C LYS A 78 15.52 13.45 11.80
N ILE A 79 15.34 13.67 13.11
CA ILE A 79 14.41 12.87 13.94
C ILE A 79 12.99 13.48 14.02
N GLY A 80 12.74 14.58 13.28
CA GLY A 80 11.41 15.20 13.21
C GLY A 80 11.04 16.10 14.40
N MET A 81 11.96 16.33 15.35
CA MET A 81 11.72 17.23 16.49
C MET A 81 11.87 18.72 16.16
N LYS A 82 12.39 19.03 14.97
CA LYS A 82 12.50 20.39 14.44
C LYS A 82 12.12 20.40 12.97
N ALA A 83 11.32 21.38 12.55
CA ALA A 83 10.96 21.55 11.15
C ALA A 83 12.21 21.88 10.29
N PRO A 84 12.37 21.25 9.11
CA PRO A 84 13.41 21.66 8.17
C PRO A 84 13.17 23.10 7.71
N PRO A 85 14.23 23.81 7.24
CA PRO A 85 14.06 25.16 6.74
C PRO A 85 13.06 25.15 5.58
N ASN A 86 12.06 26.05 5.65
CA ASN A 86 11.06 26.21 4.60
C ASN A 86 11.77 26.50 3.27
N SER A 87 11.46 25.68 2.26
CA SER A 87 11.91 25.97 0.91
C SER A 87 11.04 27.09 0.34
N ALA A 88 11.65 28.21 0.03
CA ALA A 88 11.01 29.36 -0.62
C ALA A 88 10.57 29.10 -2.09
N LEU A 89 10.63 27.85 -2.53
CA LEU A 89 10.24 27.43 -3.89
C LEU A 89 8.80 26.90 -3.99
N ILE A 90 7.97 27.17 -3.00
CA ILE A 90 6.54 26.92 -3.15
C ILE A 90 5.99 28.11 -3.92
N GLY A 91 5.83 27.96 -5.22
CA GLY A 91 4.97 28.85 -5.97
C GLY A 91 3.63 28.92 -5.24
N ASP A 92 3.13 30.11 -5.02
CA ASP A 92 1.91 30.36 -4.28
C ASP A 92 0.69 29.91 -5.12
N ASN A 93 0.51 28.58 -5.27
CA ASN A 93 -0.67 27.97 -5.89
C ASN A 93 -1.87 27.97 -4.91
N SER A 94 -1.85 28.87 -3.93
CA SER A 94 -2.87 28.95 -2.88
C SER A 94 -4.29 29.26 -3.38
N ASN A 95 -4.48 29.55 -4.68
CA ASN A 95 -5.77 29.91 -5.28
C ASN A 95 -6.21 29.01 -6.46
N SER A 96 -5.64 27.82 -6.65
CA SER A 96 -6.19 26.93 -7.67
C SER A 96 -7.48 26.27 -7.13
N ASN A 97 -8.60 26.48 -7.80
CA ASN A 97 -9.81 25.68 -7.54
C ASN A 97 -9.44 24.20 -7.66
N ARG A 98 -9.68 23.44 -6.59
CA ARG A 98 -9.49 21.99 -6.60
C ARG A 98 -10.73 21.35 -7.23
N GLU A 99 -10.47 20.35 -8.07
CA GLU A 99 -11.55 19.54 -8.64
C GLU A 99 -12.01 18.48 -7.63
N ASP A 100 -13.23 18.00 -7.79
CA ASP A 100 -13.75 16.89 -6.98
C ASP A 100 -13.08 15.57 -7.40
N CYS A 101 -11.81 15.47 -7.12
CA CYS A 101 -10.92 14.39 -7.52
C CYS A 101 -10.04 13.95 -6.36
N VAL A 102 -9.79 12.65 -6.26
CA VAL A 102 -8.93 12.00 -5.26
C VAL A 102 -7.88 11.16 -5.96
N VAL A 103 -6.62 11.34 -5.60
CA VAL A 103 -5.51 10.50 -6.08
C VAL A 103 -5.11 9.49 -5.02
N LEU A 104 -5.19 8.20 -5.35
CA LEU A 104 -4.82 7.08 -4.49
C LEU A 104 -3.49 6.48 -4.92
N PHE A 105 -2.53 6.40 -4.00
CA PHE A 105 -1.21 5.84 -4.25
C PHE A 105 -0.93 4.61 -3.36
N PRO A 106 -1.42 3.41 -3.72
CA PRO A 106 -0.98 2.16 -3.12
C PRO A 106 0.43 1.81 -3.58
N THR A 107 1.30 1.45 -2.62
CA THR A 107 2.64 0.96 -2.98
C THR A 107 2.60 -0.47 -3.51
N ASN A 108 3.64 -0.88 -4.23
CA ASN A 108 3.89 -2.28 -4.51
C ASN A 108 4.69 -2.88 -3.35
N GLY A 109 3.99 -3.51 -2.42
CA GLY A 109 4.59 -4.32 -1.38
C GLY A 109 4.94 -5.73 -1.89
N VAL A 110 5.16 -6.66 -0.96
CA VAL A 110 5.38 -8.08 -1.26
C VAL A 110 4.13 -8.77 -1.81
N GLY A 111 2.96 -8.13 -1.69
CA GLY A 111 1.67 -8.65 -2.15
C GLY A 111 0.67 -7.53 -2.43
N PHE A 112 -0.57 -7.92 -2.74
CA PHE A 112 -1.68 -7.05 -3.11
C PHE A 112 -2.22 -6.15 -1.98
N GLY A 113 -1.81 -6.36 -0.73
CA GLY A 113 -2.48 -5.79 0.44
C GLY A 113 -2.73 -4.28 0.41
N HIS A 114 -1.73 -3.48 -0.02
CA HIS A 114 -1.88 -2.03 -0.14
C HIS A 114 -2.86 -1.65 -1.25
N PHE A 115 -2.73 -2.31 -2.40
CA PHE A 115 -3.63 -2.08 -3.53
C PHE A 115 -5.07 -2.46 -3.17
N THR A 116 -5.30 -3.63 -2.58
CA THR A 116 -6.63 -4.10 -2.18
C THR A 116 -7.33 -3.12 -1.25
N ARG A 117 -6.63 -2.57 -0.23
CA ARG A 117 -7.22 -1.57 0.65
C ARG A 117 -7.58 -0.28 -0.07
N MET A 118 -6.67 0.26 -0.88
CA MET A 118 -6.95 1.47 -1.66
C MET A 118 -8.06 1.25 -2.69
N TYR A 119 -8.14 0.05 -3.26
CA TYR A 119 -9.20 -0.30 -4.18
C TYR A 119 -10.57 -0.41 -3.48
N SER A 120 -10.58 -0.92 -2.25
CA SER A 120 -11.77 -0.87 -1.39
C SER A 120 -12.22 0.56 -1.10
N VAL A 121 -11.27 1.45 -0.76
CA VAL A 121 -11.55 2.88 -0.55
C VAL A 121 -12.11 3.51 -1.82
N ALA A 122 -11.54 3.23 -2.99
CA ALA A 122 -12.03 3.74 -4.27
C ALA A 122 -13.49 3.31 -4.54
N LYS A 123 -13.80 2.03 -4.34
CA LYS A 123 -15.17 1.52 -4.48
C LYS A 123 -16.13 2.18 -3.47
N ALA A 124 -15.68 2.39 -2.24
CA ALA A 124 -16.47 3.06 -1.21
C ALA A 124 -16.73 4.54 -1.57
N ILE A 125 -15.71 5.28 -2.02
CA ILE A 125 -15.88 6.66 -2.52
C ILE A 125 -16.91 6.69 -3.66
N ARG A 126 -16.79 5.80 -4.64
CA ARG A 126 -17.75 5.74 -5.77
C ARG A 126 -19.19 5.46 -5.31
N ARG A 127 -19.38 4.60 -4.29
CA ARG A 127 -20.73 4.34 -3.74
C ARG A 127 -21.33 5.54 -3.03
N HIS A 128 -20.54 6.26 -2.26
CA HIS A 128 -21.04 7.33 -1.37
C HIS A 128 -20.88 8.74 -1.94
N SER A 129 -19.97 8.93 -2.90
CA SER A 129 -19.75 10.19 -3.61
C SER A 129 -19.50 9.93 -5.10
N PRO A 130 -20.53 9.56 -5.88
CA PRO A 130 -20.37 9.15 -7.28
C PRO A 130 -19.81 10.24 -8.21
N SER A 131 -19.92 11.52 -7.82
CA SER A 131 -19.35 12.66 -8.55
C SER A 131 -17.84 12.79 -8.36
N THR A 132 -17.27 12.20 -7.29
CA THR A 132 -15.85 12.30 -7.00
C THR A 132 -15.05 11.40 -7.95
N GLU A 133 -14.20 11.98 -8.77
CA GLU A 133 -13.26 11.23 -9.58
C GLU A 133 -12.19 10.57 -8.71
N VAL A 134 -11.94 9.28 -8.92
CA VAL A 134 -10.90 8.54 -8.20
C VAL A 134 -9.84 8.07 -9.18
N ILE A 135 -8.61 8.51 -8.97
CA ILE A 135 -7.47 8.22 -9.84
C ILE A 135 -6.46 7.38 -9.06
N PHE A 136 -5.96 6.33 -9.71
CA PHE A 136 -4.84 5.55 -9.17
C PHE A 136 -3.50 6.01 -9.75
N PHE A 137 -2.50 6.13 -8.89
CA PHE A 137 -1.09 6.12 -9.28
C PHE A 137 -0.40 4.97 -8.56
N THR A 138 0.15 3.98 -9.28
CA THR A 138 0.62 2.76 -8.63
C THR A 138 1.77 2.09 -9.37
N PRO A 139 2.72 1.48 -8.65
CA PRO A 139 3.72 0.58 -9.22
C PRO A 139 3.21 -0.86 -9.43
N MET A 140 1.92 -1.13 -9.19
CA MET A 140 1.31 -2.44 -9.40
C MET A 140 1.12 -2.73 -10.90
N PRO A 141 1.56 -3.90 -11.40
CA PRO A 141 1.47 -4.21 -12.82
C PRO A 141 0.07 -4.66 -13.28
N THR A 142 -0.86 -4.91 -12.36
CA THR A 142 -2.21 -5.44 -12.64
C THR A 142 -3.22 -4.32 -12.92
N LEU A 143 -2.91 -3.49 -13.92
CA LEU A 143 -3.69 -2.29 -14.25
C LEU A 143 -5.10 -2.59 -14.75
N HIS A 144 -5.35 -3.80 -15.24
CA HIS A 144 -6.68 -4.22 -15.71
C HIS A 144 -7.73 -4.20 -14.58
N ILE A 145 -7.32 -4.38 -13.32
CA ILE A 145 -8.27 -4.41 -12.19
C ILE A 145 -8.97 -3.05 -12.01
N PRO A 146 -8.25 -1.93 -11.77
CA PRO A 146 -8.90 -0.63 -11.67
C PRO A 146 -9.50 -0.17 -13.01
N TYR A 147 -8.92 -0.58 -14.15
CA TYR A 147 -9.40 -0.19 -15.47
C TYR A 147 -10.80 -0.75 -15.79
N ILE A 148 -11.07 -2.02 -15.45
CA ILE A 148 -12.39 -2.65 -15.65
C ILE A 148 -13.49 -1.91 -14.88
N GLU A 149 -13.14 -1.29 -13.77
CA GLU A 149 -14.05 -0.50 -12.94
C GLU A 149 -14.00 1.01 -13.27
N ASP A 150 -13.49 1.39 -14.44
CA ASP A 150 -13.39 2.78 -14.91
C ASP A 150 -12.66 3.72 -13.95
N PHE A 151 -11.62 3.23 -13.26
CA PHE A 151 -10.72 4.08 -12.50
C PHE A 151 -9.51 4.47 -13.35
N PRO A 152 -9.34 5.76 -13.71
CA PRO A 152 -8.12 6.24 -14.36
C PRO A 152 -6.89 5.83 -13.59
N THR A 153 -5.90 5.25 -14.28
CA THR A 153 -4.74 4.68 -13.59
C THR A 153 -3.45 5.06 -14.29
N TYR A 154 -2.59 5.73 -13.54
CA TYR A 154 -1.21 6.02 -13.92
C TYR A 154 -0.28 4.99 -13.29
N HIS A 155 0.74 4.58 -14.05
CA HIS A 155 1.65 3.53 -13.61
C HIS A 155 3.10 3.94 -13.73
N ILE A 156 3.87 3.57 -12.71
CA ILE A 156 5.33 3.57 -12.74
C ILE A 156 5.84 2.21 -12.28
N ALA A 157 6.70 1.57 -13.06
CA ALA A 157 7.29 0.31 -12.63
C ALA A 157 8.09 0.47 -11.34
N GLY A 158 8.00 -0.51 -10.45
CA GLY A 158 8.77 -0.50 -9.19
C GLY A 158 10.27 -0.45 -9.45
N LYS A 159 11.02 0.23 -8.58
CA LYS A 159 12.47 0.45 -8.75
C LYS A 159 13.26 -0.81 -9.13
N TYR A 160 12.94 -1.93 -8.51
CA TYR A 160 13.64 -3.21 -8.77
C TYR A 160 13.38 -3.83 -10.14
N LYS A 161 12.46 -3.26 -10.91
CA LYS A 161 12.23 -3.65 -12.31
C LYS A 161 13.15 -2.91 -13.29
N PHE A 162 13.80 -1.85 -12.83
CA PHE A 162 14.80 -1.11 -13.61
C PHE A 162 16.21 -1.61 -13.26
N GLN A 163 16.99 -2.02 -14.27
CA GLN A 163 18.33 -2.56 -14.03
C GLN A 163 19.37 -1.51 -13.65
N ASN A 164 19.31 -0.31 -14.24
CA ASN A 164 20.37 0.69 -14.14
C ASN A 164 19.89 2.07 -13.64
N ILE A 165 18.83 2.10 -12.85
CA ILE A 165 18.33 3.36 -12.30
C ILE A 165 18.66 3.49 -10.80
N SER A 166 19.22 4.61 -10.39
CA SER A 166 19.46 4.89 -8.98
C SER A 166 18.15 5.19 -8.23
N SER A 167 18.17 5.06 -6.90
CA SER A 167 17.01 5.45 -6.07
C SER A 167 16.65 6.93 -6.25
N THR A 168 17.64 7.78 -6.46
CA THR A 168 17.45 9.22 -6.70
C THR A 168 16.72 9.46 -8.01
N GLN A 169 17.16 8.84 -9.09
CA GLN A 169 16.52 8.97 -10.40
C GLN A 169 15.08 8.42 -10.38
N TRP A 170 14.87 7.26 -9.76
CA TRP A 170 13.52 6.70 -9.66
C TRP A 170 12.57 7.58 -8.83
N ASN A 171 13.05 8.16 -7.73
CA ASN A 171 12.29 9.16 -6.98
C ASN A 171 12.01 10.43 -7.80
N GLY A 172 12.93 10.85 -8.66
CA GLY A 172 12.69 11.94 -9.61
C GLY A 172 11.53 11.65 -10.56
N LEU A 173 11.48 10.44 -11.12
CA LEU A 173 10.38 10.01 -11.99
C LEU A 173 9.03 10.00 -11.25
N ILE A 174 8.99 9.52 -9.99
CA ILE A 174 7.76 9.59 -9.17
C ILE A 174 7.32 11.03 -8.96
N GLU A 175 8.25 11.91 -8.59
CA GLU A 175 7.95 13.33 -8.37
C GLU A 175 7.35 13.98 -9.61
N GLU A 176 7.95 13.74 -10.77
CA GLU A 176 7.47 14.31 -12.03
C GLU A 176 6.10 13.79 -12.45
N GLN A 177 5.89 12.48 -12.35
CA GLN A 177 4.59 11.90 -12.70
C GLN A 177 3.49 12.40 -11.77
N LEU A 178 3.77 12.48 -10.47
CA LEU A 178 2.78 13.01 -9.53
C LEU A 178 2.48 14.49 -9.77
N LEU A 179 3.49 15.31 -10.06
CA LEU A 179 3.27 16.72 -10.39
C LEU A 179 2.43 16.88 -11.66
N MET A 180 2.68 16.05 -12.69
CA MET A 180 1.87 16.03 -13.89
C MET A 180 0.41 15.64 -13.59
N ILE A 181 0.19 14.61 -12.77
CA ILE A 181 -1.15 14.18 -12.34
C ILE A 181 -1.85 15.31 -11.57
N PHE A 182 -1.16 15.96 -10.64
CA PHE A 182 -1.72 17.05 -9.84
C PHE A 182 -2.06 18.29 -10.68
N GLU A 183 -1.23 18.62 -11.66
CA GLU A 183 -1.52 19.71 -12.59
C GLU A 183 -2.71 19.40 -13.50
N THR A 184 -2.80 18.15 -13.98
CA THR A 184 -3.87 17.73 -14.90
C THR A 184 -5.22 17.65 -14.21
N HIS A 185 -5.26 17.04 -13.00
CA HIS A 185 -6.51 16.69 -12.32
C HIS A 185 -6.84 17.62 -11.13
N LYS A 186 -5.90 18.42 -10.67
CA LYS A 186 -6.06 19.35 -9.53
C LYS A 186 -6.79 18.73 -8.33
N PRO A 187 -6.34 17.56 -7.83
CA PRO A 187 -7.09 16.80 -6.84
C PRO A 187 -7.24 17.56 -5.53
N LYS A 188 -8.42 17.43 -4.90
CA LYS A 188 -8.65 17.94 -3.54
C LYS A 188 -7.95 17.11 -2.47
N MET A 189 -7.68 15.82 -2.75
CA MET A 189 -7.07 14.90 -1.80
C MET A 189 -6.08 13.94 -2.47
N PHE A 190 -5.02 13.65 -1.75
CA PHE A 190 -4.04 12.61 -2.06
C PHE A 190 -3.97 11.63 -0.90
N MET A 191 -4.11 10.33 -1.17
CA MET A 191 -4.00 9.29 -0.15
C MET A 191 -2.91 8.27 -0.53
N PHE A 192 -2.01 8.02 0.41
CA PHE A 192 -0.92 7.07 0.27
C PHE A 192 -1.15 5.84 1.15
N ASP A 193 -0.92 4.64 0.62
CA ASP A 193 -0.89 3.40 1.41
C ASP A 193 0.45 2.69 1.20
N GLY A 194 1.26 2.67 2.21
CA GLY A 194 2.57 2.03 2.19
C GLY A 194 3.29 2.15 3.52
N ALA A 195 4.28 1.26 3.72
CA ALA A 195 5.08 1.27 4.94
C ALA A 195 6.07 2.44 4.98
N TYR A 196 6.61 2.82 3.82
CA TYR A 196 7.63 3.86 3.66
C TYR A 196 7.24 4.81 2.54
N PRO A 197 6.96 6.09 2.85
CA PRO A 197 6.75 7.10 1.84
C PRO A 197 8.00 7.30 0.98
N TYR A 198 7.79 7.42 -0.33
CA TYR A 198 8.87 7.66 -1.27
C TYR A 198 9.28 9.13 -1.27
N ARG A 199 10.58 9.42 -1.35
CA ARG A 199 11.08 10.80 -1.33
C ARG A 199 10.49 11.66 -2.46
N GLY A 200 10.38 11.10 -3.67
CA GLY A 200 9.78 11.81 -4.81
C GLY A 200 8.31 12.15 -4.57
N MET A 201 7.55 11.24 -3.96
CA MET A 201 6.17 11.51 -3.57
C MET A 201 6.08 12.62 -2.51
N LEU A 202 6.93 12.57 -1.47
CA LEU A 202 6.96 13.61 -0.43
C LEU A 202 7.29 14.99 -1.02
N ASN A 203 8.21 15.05 -2.00
CA ASN A 203 8.53 16.29 -2.71
C ASN A 203 7.32 16.80 -3.50
N ALA A 204 6.59 15.93 -4.20
CA ALA A 204 5.43 16.31 -5.00
C ALA A 204 4.29 16.85 -4.13
N ILE A 205 3.88 16.11 -3.09
CA ILE A 205 2.75 16.51 -2.24
C ILE A 205 3.03 17.79 -1.43
N ARG A 206 4.30 18.07 -1.13
CA ARG A 206 4.71 19.31 -0.45
C ARG A 206 4.45 20.55 -1.29
N ARG A 207 4.40 20.43 -2.62
CA ARG A 207 4.15 21.55 -3.53
C ARG A 207 2.67 21.90 -3.67
N GLU A 208 1.81 21.09 -3.07
CA GLU A 208 0.36 21.21 -3.12
C GLU A 208 -0.21 21.54 -1.73
N PRO A 209 0.01 22.78 -1.20
CA PRO A 209 -0.35 23.09 0.19
C PRO A 209 -1.87 23.02 0.45
N SER A 210 -2.71 23.31 -0.55
CA SER A 210 -4.18 23.28 -0.44
C SER A 210 -4.78 21.89 -0.64
N MET A 211 -4.00 20.89 -1.10
CA MET A 211 -4.45 19.52 -1.24
C MET A 211 -4.37 18.79 0.10
N LYS A 212 -5.46 18.14 0.52
CA LYS A 212 -5.49 17.29 1.72
C LYS A 212 -4.61 16.05 1.48
N LYS A 213 -3.73 15.72 2.42
CA LYS A 213 -2.77 14.62 2.32
C LYS A 213 -2.99 13.62 3.43
N MET A 214 -3.25 12.38 3.06
CA MET A 214 -3.53 11.31 4.00
C MET A 214 -2.56 10.15 3.81
N TRP A 215 -2.15 9.56 4.92
CA TRP A 215 -1.35 8.34 4.93
C TRP A 215 -2.13 7.21 5.61
N MET A 216 -2.57 6.24 4.83
CA MET A 216 -3.11 5.00 5.38
C MET A 216 -1.97 4.15 5.89
N ARG A 217 -1.88 4.03 7.20
CA ARG A 217 -0.77 3.38 7.89
C ARG A 217 -1.31 2.38 8.89
N ARG A 218 -0.97 1.12 8.68
CA ARG A 218 -1.24 0.12 9.71
C ARG A 218 -0.36 0.40 10.92
N GLY A 219 -0.96 0.45 12.10
CA GLY A 219 -0.25 0.76 13.33
C GLY A 219 0.64 -0.38 13.85
N MET A 220 0.54 -1.60 13.30
CA MET A 220 1.23 -2.77 13.80
C MET A 220 2.59 -2.96 13.16
N PHE A 221 3.61 -2.88 14.01
CA PHE A 221 4.99 -3.14 13.62
C PHE A 221 5.63 -4.12 14.59
N LYS A 222 6.44 -5.04 14.09
CA LYS A 222 7.30 -5.87 14.94
C LYS A 222 8.18 -4.99 15.82
N LYS A 223 8.46 -5.45 17.04
CA LYS A 223 9.40 -4.78 17.94
C LYS A 223 10.75 -4.55 17.23
N GLY A 224 11.24 -3.32 17.26
CA GLY A 224 12.49 -2.95 16.58
C GLY A 224 12.35 -2.51 15.11
N SER A 225 11.15 -2.51 14.54
CA SER A 225 10.92 -1.96 13.20
C SER A 225 11.28 -0.47 13.16
N LYS A 226 11.97 -0.06 12.08
CA LYS A 226 12.26 1.36 11.81
C LYS A 226 11.01 2.00 11.21
N ILE A 227 10.47 2.99 11.89
CA ILE A 227 9.30 3.75 11.42
C ILE A 227 9.82 5.05 10.83
N PRO A 228 9.39 5.45 9.62
CA PRO A 228 9.81 6.72 9.01
C PRO A 228 9.06 7.90 9.64
N VAL A 229 9.43 8.23 10.86
CA VAL A 229 8.79 9.24 11.70
C VAL A 229 8.90 10.63 11.08
N ASP A 230 10.02 10.90 10.41
CA ASP A 230 10.31 12.14 9.69
C ASP A 230 9.35 12.40 8.51
N SER A 231 8.66 11.36 8.04
CA SER A 231 7.72 11.49 6.93
C SER A 231 6.30 11.88 7.37
N ILE A 232 5.96 11.74 8.64
CA ILE A 232 4.61 12.03 9.18
C ILE A 232 4.23 13.49 8.95
N GLN A 233 5.17 14.41 9.15
CA GLN A 233 4.96 15.85 9.00
C GLN A 233 4.53 16.33 7.59
N PHE A 234 4.60 15.45 6.58
CA PHE A 234 4.17 15.76 5.22
C PHE A 234 2.68 15.47 4.98
N PHE A 235 2.01 14.90 5.97
CA PHE A 235 0.60 14.51 5.87
C PHE A 235 -0.23 15.31 6.88
N ASP A 236 -1.48 15.57 6.50
CA ASP A 236 -2.44 16.26 7.35
C ASP A 236 -3.15 15.27 8.27
N THR A 237 -3.34 14.03 7.79
CA THR A 237 -4.06 12.98 8.53
C THR A 237 -3.37 11.62 8.37
N ILE A 238 -3.26 10.88 9.46
CA ILE A 238 -2.92 9.45 9.46
C ILE A 238 -4.20 8.65 9.62
N LEU A 239 -4.46 7.71 8.71
CA LEU A 239 -5.60 6.81 8.77
C LEU A 239 -5.13 5.43 9.23
N HIS A 240 -5.59 5.00 10.40
CA HIS A 240 -5.32 3.66 10.94
C HIS A 240 -6.49 2.71 10.68
N PRO A 241 -6.37 1.79 9.72
CA PRO A 241 -7.32 0.71 9.60
C PRO A 241 -7.17 -0.25 10.79
N GLY A 242 -8.29 -0.62 11.39
CA GLY A 242 -8.35 -1.52 12.54
C GLY A 242 -7.63 -2.84 12.28
N ASP A 243 -7.02 -3.40 13.32
CA ASP A 243 -6.38 -4.71 13.27
C ASP A 243 -6.76 -5.50 14.54
N ALA A 244 -6.59 -6.81 14.50
CA ALA A 244 -6.86 -7.69 15.65
C ALA A 244 -5.91 -7.41 16.84
N ILE A 245 -4.81 -6.73 16.61
CA ILE A 245 -3.84 -6.38 17.63
C ILE A 245 -3.81 -4.88 17.82
N THR A 246 -4.01 -4.42 19.05
CA THR A 246 -3.84 -3.03 19.43
C THR A 246 -2.38 -2.60 19.25
N THR A 247 -2.18 -1.54 18.52
CA THR A 247 -0.88 -0.90 18.40
C THR A 247 -0.63 0.02 19.58
N GLN A 248 0.56 -0.09 20.15
CA GLN A 248 1.03 0.99 21.01
C GLN A 248 1.37 2.17 20.09
N GLU A 249 0.55 3.20 20.12
CA GLU A 249 0.83 4.50 19.52
C GLU A 249 2.17 4.99 20.09
N ARG A 250 3.17 5.09 19.24
CA ARG A 250 4.43 5.70 19.64
C ARG A 250 4.29 7.19 19.46
N GLY A 251 4.51 7.96 20.51
CA GLY A 251 4.29 9.39 20.72
C GLY A 251 4.72 10.42 19.68
N VAL A 252 4.92 10.03 18.45
CA VAL A 252 5.31 10.89 17.34
C VAL A 252 4.12 11.26 16.43
N GLU A 253 3.00 10.56 16.58
CA GLU A 253 1.76 10.85 15.83
C GLU A 253 0.98 12.04 16.40
N HIS A 254 1.38 12.56 17.56
CA HIS A 254 0.69 13.68 18.23
C HIS A 254 0.73 15.02 17.48
N SER A 255 1.46 15.11 16.36
CA SER A 255 1.55 16.36 15.56
C SER A 255 0.57 16.43 14.38
N VAL A 256 -0.14 15.35 14.08
CA VAL A 256 -1.10 15.24 12.98
C VAL A 256 -2.40 14.61 13.44
N GLU A 257 -3.48 14.86 12.71
CA GLU A 257 -4.76 14.22 12.98
C GLU A 257 -4.64 12.70 12.75
N VAL A 258 -5.10 11.91 13.72
CA VAL A 258 -5.16 10.44 13.61
C VAL A 258 -6.63 10.01 13.60
N LYS A 259 -7.01 9.26 12.55
CA LYS A 259 -8.35 8.67 12.42
C LYS A 259 -8.25 7.15 12.45
N HIS A 260 -9.07 6.54 13.29
CA HIS A 260 -9.22 5.09 13.33
C HIS A 260 -10.48 4.68 12.54
N VAL A 261 -10.34 3.68 11.68
CA VAL A 261 -11.45 3.12 10.90
C VAL A 261 -11.49 1.62 11.06
N PRO A 262 -12.65 0.96 10.81
CA PRO A 262 -12.73 -0.50 10.85
C PRO A 262 -11.72 -1.16 9.92
N PRO A 263 -11.47 -2.48 10.06
CA PRO A 263 -10.73 -3.22 9.06
C PRO A 263 -11.32 -3.03 7.67
N ILE A 264 -10.48 -2.68 6.70
CA ILE A 264 -10.92 -2.39 5.33
C ILE A 264 -10.97 -3.70 4.56
N LEU A 265 -12.18 -4.11 4.17
CA LEU A 265 -12.46 -5.29 3.37
C LEU A 265 -12.90 -4.88 1.96
N LEU A 266 -12.46 -5.63 0.95
CA LEU A 266 -12.78 -5.31 -0.44
C LEU A 266 -14.17 -5.80 -0.85
N VAL A 267 -14.56 -6.98 -0.35
CA VAL A 267 -15.84 -7.63 -0.69
C VAL A 267 -16.73 -7.63 0.54
N LYS A 268 -17.92 -7.09 0.40
CA LYS A 268 -18.97 -7.16 1.42
C LYS A 268 -19.72 -8.48 1.33
N GLU A 269 -20.40 -8.87 2.40
CA GLU A 269 -21.13 -10.14 2.44
C GLU A 269 -22.21 -10.25 1.35
N GLU A 270 -22.88 -9.15 1.04
CA GLU A 270 -23.88 -9.06 -0.01
C GLU A 270 -23.31 -9.12 -1.43
N GLU A 271 -22.01 -8.82 -1.60
CA GLU A 271 -21.31 -8.92 -2.89
C GLU A 271 -20.77 -10.35 -3.16
N MET A 272 -20.80 -11.24 -2.15
CA MET A 272 -20.34 -12.61 -2.30
C MET A 272 -21.34 -13.46 -3.07
N LEU A 273 -20.84 -14.35 -3.92
CA LEU A 273 -21.64 -15.36 -4.58
C LEU A 273 -22.33 -16.25 -3.55
N SER A 274 -23.50 -16.77 -3.88
CA SER A 274 -24.10 -17.85 -3.09
C SER A 274 -23.18 -19.08 -3.06
N LYS A 275 -23.36 -19.97 -2.08
CA LYS A 275 -22.58 -21.21 -2.00
C LYS A 275 -22.70 -22.04 -3.29
N GLU A 276 -23.89 -22.10 -3.84
CA GLU A 276 -24.22 -22.84 -5.04
C GLU A 276 -23.51 -22.25 -6.27
N GLU A 277 -23.56 -20.94 -6.44
CA GLU A 277 -22.91 -20.24 -7.56
C GLU A 277 -21.39 -20.33 -7.46
N ALA A 278 -20.82 -20.08 -6.26
CA ALA A 278 -19.39 -20.18 -6.03
C ALA A 278 -18.86 -21.58 -6.37
N ARG A 279 -19.52 -22.63 -5.88
CA ARG A 279 -19.14 -24.01 -6.16
C ARG A 279 -19.31 -24.40 -7.62
N SER A 280 -20.38 -23.93 -8.27
CA SER A 280 -20.60 -24.14 -9.69
C SER A 280 -19.47 -23.52 -10.54
N ARG A 281 -19.10 -22.27 -10.27
CA ARG A 281 -17.98 -21.58 -10.97
C ARG A 281 -16.62 -22.23 -10.72
N LEU A 282 -16.41 -22.79 -9.52
CA LEU A 282 -15.18 -23.50 -9.17
C LEU A 282 -15.13 -24.92 -9.75
N GLY A 283 -16.24 -25.41 -10.31
CA GLY A 283 -16.34 -26.78 -10.82
C GLY A 283 -16.20 -27.83 -9.71
N VAL A 284 -16.78 -27.55 -8.52
CA VAL A 284 -16.79 -28.47 -7.39
C VAL A 284 -18.21 -28.91 -7.05
N PRO A 285 -18.44 -30.18 -6.65
CA PRO A 285 -19.77 -30.67 -6.30
C PRO A 285 -20.37 -29.92 -5.09
N GLN A 286 -21.70 -29.73 -5.09
CA GLN A 286 -22.38 -29.01 -4.01
C GLN A 286 -22.27 -29.70 -2.65
N SER A 287 -22.17 -31.02 -2.60
CA SER A 287 -22.03 -31.82 -1.39
C SER A 287 -20.60 -32.06 -0.94
N ALA A 288 -19.60 -31.64 -1.71
CA ALA A 288 -18.19 -31.87 -1.38
C ALA A 288 -17.72 -31.01 -0.20
N GLU A 289 -16.78 -31.54 0.57
CA GLU A 289 -15.99 -30.75 1.52
C GLU A 289 -14.95 -29.96 0.73
N VAL A 290 -14.93 -28.61 0.88
CA VAL A 290 -14.08 -27.71 0.07
C VAL A 290 -13.16 -26.87 0.97
N TRP A 291 -11.86 -27.01 0.71
CA TRP A 291 -10.80 -26.27 1.42
C TRP A 291 -10.22 -25.18 0.54
N TYR A 292 -10.12 -23.97 1.08
CA TYR A 292 -9.44 -22.86 0.42
C TYR A 292 -8.03 -22.67 0.97
N VAL A 293 -7.02 -22.68 0.12
CA VAL A 293 -5.61 -22.56 0.51
C VAL A 293 -4.98 -21.35 -0.16
N GLN A 294 -4.48 -20.38 0.63
CA GLN A 294 -3.76 -19.21 0.12
C GLN A 294 -2.62 -18.80 1.05
N LEU A 295 -1.39 -19.09 0.67
CA LEU A 295 -0.20 -18.88 1.50
C LEU A 295 0.59 -17.62 1.12
N GLY A 296 -0.01 -16.70 0.34
CA GLY A 296 0.59 -15.44 -0.08
C GLY A 296 1.24 -15.50 -1.46
N ALA A 297 2.13 -14.53 -1.77
CA ALA A 297 2.70 -14.34 -3.11
C ALA A 297 4.01 -15.09 -3.38
N GLY A 298 4.55 -15.82 -2.42
CA GLY A 298 5.79 -16.60 -2.59
C GLY A 298 7.07 -15.77 -2.78
N GLN A 299 7.05 -14.51 -2.43
CA GLN A 299 8.22 -13.64 -2.59
C GLN A 299 9.19 -13.69 -1.39
N ILE A 300 8.75 -14.22 -0.26
CA ILE A 300 9.54 -14.28 0.98
C ILE A 300 9.87 -15.72 1.34
N ASN A 301 8.94 -16.66 1.14
CA ASN A 301 9.09 -18.07 1.49
C ASN A 301 8.88 -18.96 0.25
N ASP A 302 9.37 -20.20 0.32
CA ASP A 302 9.01 -21.25 -0.62
C ASP A 302 7.59 -21.76 -0.34
N ILE A 303 6.60 -21.04 -0.86
CA ILE A 303 5.19 -21.41 -0.69
C ILE A 303 4.78 -22.63 -1.53
N GLU A 304 5.51 -22.96 -2.59
CA GLU A 304 5.15 -24.08 -3.45
C GLU A 304 5.30 -25.41 -2.69
N SER A 305 6.44 -25.60 -2.01
CA SER A 305 6.65 -26.78 -1.16
C SER A 305 5.63 -26.85 -0.02
N GLU A 306 5.29 -25.72 0.62
CA GLU A 306 4.28 -25.67 1.68
C GLU A 306 2.88 -26.01 1.14
N ILE A 307 2.51 -25.52 -0.05
CA ILE A 307 1.24 -25.86 -0.69
C ILE A 307 1.19 -27.34 -1.03
N ARG A 308 2.25 -27.92 -1.60
CA ARG A 308 2.30 -29.35 -1.92
C ARG A 308 2.15 -30.24 -0.68
N LEU A 309 2.89 -29.93 0.38
CA LEU A 309 2.77 -30.62 1.67
C LEU A 309 1.36 -30.51 2.24
N THR A 310 0.72 -29.37 2.11
CA THR A 310 -0.65 -29.13 2.57
C THR A 310 -1.66 -29.94 1.76
N ILE A 311 -1.52 -29.98 0.42
CA ILE A 311 -2.36 -30.81 -0.46
C ILE A 311 -2.24 -32.29 -0.08
N ASP A 312 -1.00 -32.78 0.09
CA ASP A 312 -0.75 -34.17 0.46
C ASP A 312 -1.41 -34.52 1.80
N ALA A 313 -1.31 -33.66 2.80
CA ALA A 313 -1.93 -33.86 4.10
C ALA A 313 -3.48 -33.84 4.02
N LEU A 314 -4.06 -32.93 3.25
CA LEU A 314 -5.51 -32.85 3.05
C LEU A 314 -6.06 -34.10 2.37
N LEU A 315 -5.42 -34.54 1.28
CA LEU A 315 -5.83 -35.73 0.54
C LEU A 315 -5.59 -37.06 1.30
N GLU A 316 -4.58 -37.09 2.16
CA GLU A 316 -4.38 -38.22 3.09
C GLU A 316 -5.49 -38.28 4.15
N HIS A 317 -5.91 -37.10 4.64
CA HIS A 317 -7.01 -37.03 5.61
C HIS A 317 -8.34 -37.46 5.00
N ASN A 318 -8.64 -37.01 3.78
CA ASN A 318 -9.83 -37.39 3.03
C ASN A 318 -9.60 -37.21 1.52
N SER A 319 -9.55 -38.32 0.77
CA SER A 319 -9.33 -38.30 -0.68
C SER A 319 -10.47 -37.70 -1.50
N GLU A 320 -11.67 -37.56 -0.91
CA GLU A 320 -12.88 -37.08 -1.59
C GLU A 320 -13.07 -35.54 -1.51
N LEU A 321 -12.31 -34.86 -0.66
CA LEU A 321 -12.42 -33.40 -0.55
C LEU A 321 -11.86 -32.68 -1.78
N PHE A 322 -12.27 -31.42 -1.97
CA PHE A 322 -11.75 -30.54 -2.98
C PHE A 322 -10.87 -29.43 -2.35
N ILE A 323 -9.80 -29.11 -3.04
CA ILE A 323 -8.84 -28.07 -2.61
C ILE A 323 -8.85 -26.96 -3.65
N VAL A 324 -9.13 -25.73 -3.24
CA VAL A 324 -9.07 -24.56 -4.09
C VAL A 324 -7.87 -23.71 -3.67
N ILE A 325 -6.90 -23.61 -4.57
CA ILE A 325 -5.68 -22.80 -4.35
C ILE A 325 -5.93 -21.40 -4.85
N GLY A 326 -5.94 -20.42 -3.95
CA GLY A 326 -5.94 -19.00 -4.32
C GLY A 326 -4.57 -18.59 -4.85
N GLU A 327 -4.44 -18.46 -6.16
CA GLU A 327 -3.18 -18.06 -6.78
C GLU A 327 -3.01 -16.54 -6.68
N SER A 328 -1.84 -16.11 -6.19
CA SER A 328 -1.49 -14.69 -6.20
C SER A 328 -1.23 -14.20 -7.62
N LEU A 329 -1.86 -13.11 -8.03
CA LEU A 329 -1.62 -12.48 -9.34
C LEU A 329 -0.18 -11.98 -9.53
N LEU A 330 0.57 -11.81 -8.44
CA LEU A 330 1.98 -11.37 -8.44
C LEU A 330 2.97 -12.51 -8.26
N GLY A 331 2.50 -13.70 -7.89
CA GLY A 331 3.30 -14.88 -7.63
C GLY A 331 3.71 -15.63 -8.90
N LYS A 332 4.55 -16.64 -8.70
CA LYS A 332 4.78 -17.64 -9.75
C LYS A 332 3.51 -18.47 -9.96
N ARG A 333 3.23 -18.80 -11.20
CA ARG A 333 2.13 -19.70 -11.52
C ARG A 333 2.43 -21.11 -11.00
N VAL A 334 1.47 -21.71 -10.32
CA VAL A 334 1.54 -23.10 -9.87
C VAL A 334 0.63 -23.97 -10.72
N SER A 335 1.00 -25.23 -10.87
CA SER A 335 0.18 -26.24 -11.55
C SER A 335 0.18 -27.54 -10.75
N PHE A 336 -0.98 -28.18 -10.67
CA PHE A 336 -1.16 -29.46 -10.00
C PHE A 336 -1.91 -30.40 -10.94
N SER A 337 -1.49 -31.66 -11.00
CA SER A 337 -2.09 -32.68 -11.86
C SER A 337 -3.24 -33.43 -11.21
N ASN A 338 -3.59 -33.10 -9.95
CA ASN A 338 -4.64 -33.76 -9.21
C ASN A 338 -6.02 -33.19 -9.57
N GLU A 339 -6.97 -34.04 -9.93
CA GLU A 339 -8.33 -33.66 -10.31
C GLU A 339 -9.19 -33.10 -9.17
N ARG A 340 -8.76 -33.23 -7.92
CA ARG A 340 -9.40 -32.63 -6.74
C ARG A 340 -8.89 -31.23 -6.43
N VAL A 341 -7.84 -30.79 -7.12
CA VAL A 341 -7.25 -29.45 -6.93
C VAL A 341 -7.74 -28.50 -8.00
N ARG A 342 -8.24 -27.36 -7.58
CA ARG A 342 -8.64 -26.23 -8.45
C ARG A 342 -7.74 -25.03 -8.18
N ILE A 343 -7.43 -24.28 -9.21
CA ILE A 343 -6.66 -23.03 -9.08
C ILE A 343 -7.62 -21.87 -9.33
N LEU A 344 -7.79 -21.02 -8.32
CA LEU A 344 -8.60 -19.82 -8.40
C LEU A 344 -7.69 -18.64 -8.75
N ARG A 345 -7.84 -18.12 -9.96
CA ARG A 345 -7.11 -16.95 -10.50
C ARG A 345 -7.95 -15.69 -10.60
N ASP A 346 -9.14 -15.74 -10.09
CA ASP A 346 -10.06 -14.61 -10.10
C ASP A 346 -9.69 -13.58 -9.03
N TYR A 347 -10.10 -12.32 -9.23
CA TYR A 347 -9.89 -11.27 -8.26
C TYR A 347 -11.14 -10.38 -8.17
N PRO A 348 -11.65 -10.13 -6.97
CA PRO A 348 -11.15 -10.63 -5.67
C PRO A 348 -11.63 -12.05 -5.35
N ASN A 349 -10.73 -12.89 -4.82
CA ASN A 349 -11.07 -14.27 -4.43
C ASN A 349 -12.19 -14.33 -3.38
N ALA A 350 -12.35 -13.26 -2.59
CA ALA A 350 -13.33 -13.20 -1.51
C ALA A 350 -14.78 -13.36 -1.99
N ILE A 351 -15.10 -13.10 -3.25
CA ILE A 351 -16.46 -13.35 -3.76
C ILE A 351 -16.89 -14.83 -3.71
N TYR A 352 -15.93 -15.75 -3.61
CA TYR A 352 -16.17 -17.20 -3.55
C TYR A 352 -16.27 -17.78 -2.13
N PHE A 353 -16.07 -16.96 -1.09
CA PHE A 353 -15.83 -17.47 0.26
C PHE A 353 -17.02 -18.28 0.84
N LYS A 354 -18.25 -17.98 0.48
CA LYS A 354 -19.41 -18.80 0.86
C LYS A 354 -19.36 -20.23 0.29
N GLY A 355 -18.51 -20.46 -0.72
CA GLY A 355 -18.32 -21.80 -1.32
C GLY A 355 -17.41 -22.73 -0.51
N PHE A 356 -16.63 -22.21 0.45
CA PHE A 356 -15.63 -22.95 1.19
C PHE A 356 -16.14 -23.35 2.58
N ASP A 357 -15.74 -24.54 3.02
CA ASP A 357 -16.08 -25.04 4.36
C ASP A 357 -14.96 -24.75 5.37
N TYR A 358 -13.69 -24.76 4.91
CA TYR A 358 -12.49 -24.52 5.71
C TYR A 358 -11.44 -23.76 4.90
N SER A 359 -10.50 -23.13 5.61
CA SER A 359 -9.38 -22.49 4.92
C SER A 359 -8.02 -22.74 5.58
N ILE A 360 -6.94 -22.60 4.78
CA ILE A 360 -5.55 -22.56 5.23
C ILE A 360 -4.93 -21.29 4.66
N GLN A 361 -4.52 -20.37 5.54
CA GLN A 361 -4.13 -19.02 5.16
C GLN A 361 -2.79 -18.60 5.75
N ALA A 362 -2.02 -17.79 5.01
CA ALA A 362 -1.05 -16.93 5.66
C ALA A 362 -1.77 -15.88 6.51
N GLY A 363 -1.16 -15.44 7.61
CA GLY A 363 -1.75 -14.46 8.52
C GLY A 363 -1.61 -12.99 8.06
N GLY A 364 -1.63 -12.74 6.75
CA GLY A 364 -1.62 -11.38 6.21
C GLY A 364 -2.86 -10.60 6.63
N TYR A 365 -2.74 -9.26 6.71
CA TYR A 365 -3.83 -8.39 7.17
C TYR A 365 -5.16 -8.66 6.46
N ASN A 366 -5.18 -8.57 5.13
CA ASN A 366 -6.43 -8.74 4.37
C ASN A 366 -6.99 -10.15 4.56
N SER A 367 -6.18 -11.19 4.32
CA SER A 367 -6.64 -12.59 4.44
C SER A 367 -7.15 -12.91 5.84
N PHE A 368 -6.51 -12.39 6.89
CA PHE A 368 -6.98 -12.60 8.27
C PHE A 368 -8.37 -12.00 8.49
N HIS A 369 -8.55 -10.72 8.13
CA HIS A 369 -9.82 -10.03 8.33
C HIS A 369 -10.94 -10.54 7.41
N GLU A 370 -10.59 -10.99 6.19
CA GLU A 370 -11.51 -11.65 5.28
C GLU A 370 -12.04 -12.97 5.87
N MET A 371 -11.15 -13.81 6.43
CA MET A 371 -11.57 -15.07 7.08
C MET A 371 -12.41 -14.80 8.34
N ARG A 372 -12.02 -13.78 9.13
CA ARG A 372 -12.78 -13.37 10.34
C ARG A 372 -14.18 -12.88 9.97
N SER A 373 -14.30 -12.05 8.95
CA SER A 373 -15.59 -11.53 8.47
C SER A 373 -16.48 -12.63 7.89
N SER A 374 -15.89 -13.56 7.12
CA SER A 374 -16.62 -14.65 6.47
C SER A 374 -16.89 -15.85 7.40
N GLN A 375 -16.41 -15.81 8.64
CA GLN A 375 -16.57 -16.88 9.64
C GLN A 375 -16.11 -18.27 9.14
N ILE A 376 -15.05 -18.32 8.33
CA ILE A 376 -14.51 -19.59 7.82
C ILE A 376 -13.50 -20.14 8.83
N PRO A 377 -13.70 -21.36 9.38
CA PRO A 377 -12.72 -22.00 10.24
C PRO A 377 -11.38 -22.12 9.54
N THR A 378 -10.31 -21.54 10.11
CA THR A 378 -9.05 -21.33 9.41
C THR A 378 -7.86 -21.92 10.15
N ILE A 379 -6.97 -22.60 9.41
CA ILE A 379 -5.63 -22.94 9.87
C ILE A 379 -4.68 -21.86 9.39
N PHE A 380 -4.02 -21.17 10.30
CA PHE A 380 -3.09 -20.11 9.98
C PHE A 380 -1.63 -20.60 9.91
N TYR A 381 -0.97 -20.27 8.82
CA TYR A 381 0.47 -20.44 8.60
C TYR A 381 1.15 -19.05 8.60
N PRO A 382 1.37 -18.45 9.77
CA PRO A 382 1.93 -17.09 9.81
C PRO A 382 3.33 -17.06 9.21
N ASN A 383 3.59 -16.06 8.36
CA ASN A 383 4.91 -15.83 7.84
C ASN A 383 5.77 -15.12 8.90
N MET A 384 6.76 -15.84 9.44
CA MET A 384 7.66 -15.34 10.49
C MET A 384 8.73 -14.38 9.95
N ASN A 385 9.00 -14.40 8.64
CA ASN A 385 10.07 -13.65 7.98
C ASN A 385 9.62 -12.27 7.45
N THR A 386 8.39 -11.85 7.73
CA THR A 386 7.93 -10.49 7.39
C THR A 386 8.72 -9.43 8.16
N GLY A 387 9.14 -8.36 7.46
CA GLY A 387 9.99 -7.34 8.08
C GLY A 387 9.29 -6.49 9.14
N MET A 388 8.03 -6.13 8.93
CA MET A 388 7.29 -5.20 9.80
C MET A 388 5.96 -5.76 10.33
N ASP A 389 5.26 -6.57 9.53
CA ASP A 389 3.95 -7.13 9.86
C ASP A 389 4.09 -8.29 10.86
N ASN A 390 3.39 -8.23 11.99
CA ASN A 390 3.40 -9.32 12.98
C ASN A 390 2.24 -10.29 12.73
N GLN A 391 2.38 -11.12 11.68
CA GLN A 391 1.36 -12.09 11.33
C GLN A 391 1.12 -13.13 12.45
N PHE A 392 2.19 -13.55 13.12
CA PHE A 392 2.08 -14.53 14.19
C PHE A 392 1.18 -14.03 15.33
N ALA A 393 1.45 -12.83 15.83
CA ALA A 393 0.64 -12.27 16.90
C ALA A 393 -0.84 -12.11 16.48
N ARG A 394 -1.09 -11.66 15.23
CA ARG A 394 -2.46 -11.55 14.69
C ARG A 394 -3.16 -12.91 14.66
N CYS A 395 -2.49 -13.96 14.16
CA CYS A 395 -3.05 -15.30 14.11
C CYS A 395 -3.33 -15.87 15.52
N LYS A 396 -2.47 -15.57 16.50
CA LYS A 396 -2.71 -15.98 17.90
C LYS A 396 -3.92 -15.30 18.51
N VAL A 397 -4.22 -14.05 18.15
CA VAL A 397 -5.49 -13.42 18.54
C VAL A 397 -6.67 -14.15 17.89
N GLY A 398 -6.60 -14.45 16.61
CA GLY A 398 -7.64 -15.23 15.92
C GLY A 398 -7.86 -16.62 16.53
N GLU A 399 -6.80 -17.28 16.98
CA GLU A 399 -6.88 -18.56 17.70
C GLU A 399 -7.59 -18.40 19.06
N GLN A 400 -7.26 -17.35 19.80
CA GLN A 400 -7.90 -17.03 21.10
C GLN A 400 -9.39 -16.64 20.92
N GLU A 401 -9.73 -15.97 19.84
CA GLU A 401 -11.12 -15.62 19.48
C GLU A 401 -11.93 -16.82 18.94
N GLY A 402 -11.30 -17.97 18.71
CA GLY A 402 -11.96 -19.15 18.16
C GLY A 402 -12.18 -19.09 16.65
N LEU A 403 -11.44 -18.26 15.91
CA LEU A 403 -11.48 -18.22 14.45
C LEU A 403 -10.80 -19.44 13.82
N GLY A 404 -9.77 -19.98 14.46
CA GLY A 404 -9.00 -21.08 13.88
C GLY A 404 -7.84 -21.52 14.76
N LEU A 405 -6.83 -22.12 14.12
CA LEU A 405 -5.62 -22.68 14.77
C LEU A 405 -4.37 -22.15 14.11
N VAL A 406 -3.30 -22.04 14.88
CA VAL A 406 -1.99 -21.60 14.37
C VAL A 406 -1.03 -22.79 14.27
N VAL A 407 -0.48 -23.03 13.08
CA VAL A 407 0.56 -24.04 12.84
C VAL A 407 1.89 -23.33 12.62
N GLU A 408 2.74 -23.37 13.62
CA GLU A 408 4.07 -22.73 13.60
C GLU A 408 5.09 -23.60 12.85
N HIS A 409 5.13 -24.88 13.18
CA HIS A 409 5.99 -25.88 12.55
C HIS A 409 5.20 -26.74 11.59
N ARG A 410 5.41 -26.52 10.29
CA ARG A 410 4.63 -27.13 9.20
C ARG A 410 5.16 -28.51 8.84
N THR A 411 5.11 -29.43 9.82
CA THR A 411 5.31 -30.86 9.55
C THR A 411 3.98 -31.48 9.13
N LYS A 412 4.04 -32.57 8.40
CA LYS A 412 2.85 -33.29 7.94
C LYS A 412 1.94 -33.71 9.10
N GLU A 413 2.53 -34.17 10.20
CA GLU A 413 1.85 -34.57 11.43
C GLU A 413 1.09 -33.40 12.06
N ASN A 414 1.74 -32.24 12.20
CA ASN A 414 1.11 -31.03 12.77
C ASN A 414 -0.04 -30.54 11.89
N ILE A 415 0.13 -30.60 10.56
CA ILE A 415 -0.92 -30.22 9.61
C ILE A 415 -2.11 -31.17 9.73
N LEU A 416 -1.90 -32.48 9.77
CA LEU A 416 -2.95 -33.49 9.95
C LEU A 416 -3.71 -33.32 11.27
N CYS A 417 -3.00 -33.03 12.36
CA CYS A 417 -3.62 -32.71 13.64
C CYS A 417 -4.49 -31.45 13.56
N ALA A 418 -4.01 -30.39 12.93
CA ALA A 418 -4.75 -29.15 12.75
C ALA A 418 -5.99 -29.33 11.87
N ILE A 419 -5.90 -30.12 10.77
CA ILE A 419 -7.02 -30.45 9.88
C ILE A 419 -8.15 -31.15 10.66
N LYS A 420 -7.81 -32.07 11.55
CA LYS A 420 -8.81 -32.76 12.39
C LYS A 420 -9.43 -31.81 13.39
N ALA A 421 -8.62 -30.99 14.05
CA ALA A 421 -9.05 -30.10 15.13
C ALA A 421 -9.91 -28.93 14.64
N VAL A 422 -9.58 -28.33 13.48
CA VAL A 422 -10.30 -27.16 12.95
C VAL A 422 -11.76 -27.47 12.59
N LYS A 423 -12.09 -28.73 12.30
CA LYS A 423 -13.47 -29.16 12.00
C LYS A 423 -14.46 -28.96 13.14
N SER A 424 -13.98 -28.89 14.38
CA SER A 424 -14.80 -28.60 15.55
C SER A 424 -14.99 -27.12 15.83
N ILE A 425 -14.22 -26.24 15.15
CA ILE A 425 -14.25 -24.80 15.34
C ILE A 425 -15.51 -24.22 14.69
N ARG A 426 -16.13 -23.29 15.40
CA ARG A 426 -17.27 -22.49 14.90
C ARG A 426 -16.92 -21.02 15.16
N PRO A 427 -16.36 -20.33 14.15
CA PRO A 427 -15.94 -18.95 14.32
C PRO A 427 -17.10 -18.05 14.75
N PRO A 428 -16.88 -17.19 15.74
CA PRO A 428 -17.89 -16.22 16.14
C PRO A 428 -18.09 -15.19 15.02
N LYS A 429 -19.24 -14.49 15.05
CA LYS A 429 -19.44 -13.33 14.19
C LYS A 429 -18.37 -12.27 14.55
N ALA A 430 -17.76 -11.70 13.53
CA ALA A 430 -16.76 -10.66 13.74
C ALA A 430 -17.40 -9.46 14.46
N ASP A 431 -16.83 -9.10 15.60
CA ASP A 431 -17.15 -7.86 16.30
C ASP A 431 -16.00 -6.89 16.09
N TYR A 432 -16.31 -5.78 15.41
CA TYR A 432 -15.36 -4.68 15.17
C TYR A 432 -15.56 -3.50 16.12
N GLY A 433 -16.41 -3.71 17.15
CA GLY A 433 -16.77 -2.69 18.16
C GLY A 433 -17.91 -1.77 17.69
N THR A 434 -18.79 -1.43 18.62
CA THR A 434 -19.93 -0.51 18.37
C THR A 434 -19.50 0.91 18.08
N ASP A 435 -18.29 1.29 18.48
CA ASP A 435 -17.71 2.64 18.30
C ASP A 435 -16.96 2.79 16.97
N SER A 436 -16.90 1.74 16.14
CA SER A 436 -16.31 1.85 14.82
C SER A 436 -17.25 2.59 13.88
N PRO A 437 -16.80 3.69 13.22
CA PRO A 437 -17.63 4.43 12.27
C PRO A 437 -18.03 3.49 11.12
N ASP A 438 -19.25 3.64 10.63
CA ASP A 438 -19.67 2.90 9.44
C ASP A 438 -18.94 3.41 8.18
N GLU A 439 -19.08 2.69 7.07
CA GLU A 439 -18.38 3.05 5.83
C GLU A 439 -18.78 4.45 5.33
N ILE A 440 -20.05 4.82 5.47
CA ILE A 440 -20.56 6.11 5.04
C ILE A 440 -19.93 7.22 5.88
N GLU A 441 -19.91 7.02 7.20
CA GLU A 441 -19.40 8.01 8.15
C GLU A 441 -17.90 8.29 7.92
N TRP A 442 -17.07 7.25 7.86
CA TRP A 442 -15.65 7.48 7.70
C TRP A 442 -15.27 7.96 6.28
N ILE A 443 -15.93 7.48 5.20
CA ILE A 443 -15.72 8.01 3.84
C ILE A 443 -16.14 9.49 3.78
N SER A 444 -17.29 9.85 4.32
CA SER A 444 -17.74 11.26 4.37
C SER A 444 -16.78 12.14 5.17
N SER A 445 -16.14 11.60 6.21
CA SER A 445 -15.13 12.33 6.97
C SER A 445 -13.79 12.49 6.23
N LEU A 446 -13.54 11.71 5.17
CA LEU A 446 -12.36 11.86 4.33
C LEU A 446 -12.52 12.98 3.30
N LEU A 447 -13.68 13.01 2.63
CA LEU A 447 -13.96 13.90 1.49
C LEU A 447 -14.35 15.31 1.94
#